data_cf92f8ffcdddd9cde30e54677d1fdefa
#
_entry.id   cf92f8ffcdddd9cde30e54677d1fdefa
#
_cell.length_a   1.000
_cell.length_b   1.000
_cell.length_c   1.000
_cell.angle_alpha   90.00
_cell.angle_beta   90.00
_cell.angle_gamma   90.00
#
_symmetry.space_group_name_H-M   'P 1'
#
loop_
_entity.id
_entity.type
_entity.pdbx_description
1 polymer ?
#
loop_
_entity_poly.entity_id
_entity_poly.type
_entity_poly.pdbx_seq_one_letter_code
_entity_poly.pdbx_strand_id
1 'polypeptide(L)'
;MATPLPDAAGHFGRFGGRFMPEALIAPLDELEACWRDAMADDAFTAQFAQLLREYAGCPSLLYDAGRLSERIGARVLLKREDLNHTGAHKIRNVLGQALLTARMGKKRVIAETGAGQHGVATATACAYFGLDCVVYMGEVDTERQALNVARMRMLGAEVVPVTSGSRTLKDAINEALRDWVANVDSTHYLLGTAAGAHPFPAMVRDFTRGIGDEARAQSLELLGRLPDAAVACVGGGSNAIGLFTAFLGDE
;
A
#
# COMPACT_ATOMS: atom_id res chain seq x y z
N MET A 1 -3.22 -24.54 16.83
CA MET A 1 -3.42 -23.64 15.69
C MET A 1 -2.93 -22.25 16.10
N ALA A 2 -2.06 -21.61 15.34
CA ALA A 2 -1.65 -20.24 15.63
C ALA A 2 -2.87 -19.32 15.51
N THR A 3 -3.02 -18.39 16.44
CA THR A 3 -4.09 -17.38 16.38
C THR A 3 -3.90 -16.57 15.09
N PRO A 4 -4.96 -16.37 14.27
CA PRO A 4 -4.83 -15.57 13.06
C PRO A 4 -4.41 -14.13 13.43
N LEU A 5 -3.45 -13.60 12.72
CA LEU A 5 -2.95 -12.23 12.93
C LEU A 5 -3.55 -11.27 11.89
N PRO A 6 -3.97 -10.05 12.29
CA PRO A 6 -4.02 -9.58 13.68
C PRO A 6 -5.15 -10.24 14.48
N ASP A 7 -5.10 -10.09 15.80
CA ASP A 7 -6.24 -10.42 16.67
C ASP A 7 -7.43 -9.45 16.47
N ALA A 8 -8.52 -9.67 17.18
CA ALA A 8 -9.73 -8.83 17.08
C ALA A 8 -9.51 -7.35 17.47
N ALA A 9 -8.47 -7.05 18.25
CA ALA A 9 -8.09 -5.69 18.64
C ALA A 9 -7.04 -5.07 17.70
N GLY A 10 -6.67 -5.78 16.64
CA GLY A 10 -5.71 -5.32 15.64
C GLY A 10 -4.24 -5.52 16.02
N HIS A 11 -3.94 -6.43 16.96
CA HIS A 11 -2.56 -6.68 17.36
C HIS A 11 -1.92 -7.85 16.57
N PHE A 12 -0.68 -7.65 16.21
CA PHE A 12 0.25 -8.67 15.70
C PHE A 12 1.20 -9.06 16.86
N GLY A 13 0.74 -9.94 17.76
CA GLY A 13 1.42 -10.24 19.02
C GLY A 13 1.44 -9.00 19.93
N ARG A 14 2.61 -8.50 20.29
CA ARG A 14 2.77 -7.29 21.13
C ARG A 14 2.72 -5.96 20.36
N PHE A 15 2.58 -6.01 19.03
CA PHE A 15 2.59 -4.84 18.16
C PHE A 15 1.21 -4.58 17.58
N GLY A 16 0.96 -3.35 17.11
CA GLY A 16 -0.31 -2.98 16.49
C GLY A 16 -1.31 -2.38 17.49
N GLY A 17 -2.59 -2.60 17.23
CA GLY A 17 -3.69 -1.99 18.00
C GLY A 17 -4.16 -0.65 17.42
N ARG A 18 -4.96 0.10 18.20
CA ARG A 18 -5.59 1.37 17.79
C ARG A 18 -5.19 2.52 18.69
N PHE A 19 -4.00 3.05 18.53
CA PHE A 19 -3.52 4.19 19.30
C PHE A 19 -3.70 5.47 18.47
N MET A 20 -4.92 6.02 18.49
CA MET A 20 -5.32 7.21 17.74
C MET A 20 -6.16 8.15 18.60
N PRO A 21 -6.25 9.45 18.26
CA PRO A 21 -7.19 10.37 18.88
C PRO A 21 -8.63 9.84 18.83
N GLU A 22 -9.40 10.08 19.90
CA GLU A 22 -10.78 9.59 20.03
C GLU A 22 -11.66 9.97 18.82
N ALA A 23 -11.46 11.16 18.26
CA ALA A 23 -12.18 11.64 17.08
C ALA A 23 -12.01 10.75 15.84
N LEU A 24 -10.97 9.91 15.79
CA LEU A 24 -10.72 8.99 14.67
C LEU A 24 -11.17 7.55 14.91
N ILE A 25 -11.71 7.23 16.09
CA ILE A 25 -12.14 5.86 16.39
C ILE A 25 -13.34 5.47 15.53
N ALA A 26 -14.40 6.30 15.47
CA ALA A 26 -15.56 6.02 14.64
C ALA A 26 -15.22 5.94 13.13
N PRO A 27 -14.39 6.82 12.54
CA PRO A 27 -13.89 6.66 11.17
C PRO A 27 -13.10 5.37 10.93
N LEU A 28 -12.33 4.91 11.92
CA LEU A 28 -11.61 3.63 11.81
C LEU A 28 -12.56 2.42 11.91
N ASP A 29 -13.63 2.50 12.73
CA ASP A 29 -14.67 1.47 12.79
C ASP A 29 -15.42 1.37 11.46
N GLU A 30 -15.80 2.51 10.86
CA GLU A 30 -16.40 2.58 9.53
C GLU A 30 -15.50 1.93 8.48
N LEU A 31 -14.21 2.30 8.48
CA LEU A 31 -13.23 1.77 7.54
C LEU A 31 -13.06 0.25 7.70
N GLU A 32 -12.93 -0.23 8.95
CA GLU A 32 -12.77 -1.67 9.22
C GLU A 32 -13.99 -2.47 8.78
N ALA A 33 -15.20 -2.01 9.11
CA ALA A 33 -16.44 -2.66 8.72
C ALA A 33 -16.54 -2.73 7.19
N CYS A 34 -16.36 -1.60 6.50
CA CYS A 34 -16.42 -1.55 5.04
C CYS A 34 -15.35 -2.43 4.38
N TRP A 35 -14.12 -2.44 4.90
CA TRP A 35 -13.06 -3.31 4.38
C TRP A 35 -13.38 -4.80 4.56
N ARG A 36 -13.84 -5.22 5.74
CA ARG A 36 -14.23 -6.62 6.00
C ARG A 36 -15.37 -7.07 5.09
N ASP A 37 -16.40 -6.24 4.96
CA ASP A 37 -17.54 -6.51 4.07
C ASP A 37 -17.10 -6.58 2.59
N ALA A 38 -16.22 -5.67 2.18
CA ALA A 38 -15.68 -5.67 0.82
C ALA A 38 -14.84 -6.93 0.53
N MET A 39 -14.00 -7.35 1.46
CA MET A 39 -13.17 -8.56 1.29
C MET A 39 -13.99 -9.86 1.32
N ALA A 40 -15.21 -9.84 1.87
CA ALA A 40 -16.16 -10.95 1.84
C ALA A 40 -17.10 -10.92 0.62
N ASP A 41 -17.09 -9.85 -0.17
CA ASP A 41 -17.90 -9.64 -1.35
C ASP A 41 -17.17 -10.09 -2.62
N ASP A 42 -17.67 -11.15 -3.26
CA ASP A 42 -17.09 -11.70 -4.49
C ASP A 42 -17.04 -10.67 -5.64
N ALA A 43 -18.00 -9.75 -5.70
CA ALA A 43 -18.03 -8.71 -6.73
C ALA A 43 -16.88 -7.71 -6.52
N PHE A 44 -16.63 -7.29 -5.28
CA PHE A 44 -15.51 -6.41 -4.95
C PHE A 44 -14.16 -7.07 -5.24
N THR A 45 -13.96 -8.31 -4.77
CA THR A 45 -12.71 -9.04 -4.95
C THR A 45 -12.44 -9.34 -6.42
N ALA A 46 -13.47 -9.66 -7.23
CA ALA A 46 -13.35 -9.82 -8.68
C ALA A 46 -12.98 -8.52 -9.38
N GLN A 47 -13.60 -7.39 -9.01
CA GLN A 47 -13.28 -6.08 -9.57
C GLN A 47 -11.85 -5.65 -9.19
N PHE A 48 -11.44 -5.87 -7.94
CA PHE A 48 -10.06 -5.61 -7.53
C PHE A 48 -9.05 -6.47 -8.30
N ALA A 49 -9.32 -7.76 -8.45
CA ALA A 49 -8.47 -8.66 -9.25
C ALA A 49 -8.41 -8.23 -10.73
N GLN A 50 -9.51 -7.74 -11.30
CA GLN A 50 -9.54 -7.17 -12.65
C GLN A 50 -8.63 -5.94 -12.76
N LEU A 51 -8.74 -5.00 -11.82
CA LEU A 51 -7.89 -3.80 -11.78
C LEU A 51 -6.40 -4.16 -11.67
N LEU A 52 -6.06 -5.15 -10.86
CA LEU A 52 -4.69 -5.63 -10.75
C LEU A 52 -4.17 -6.18 -12.10
N ARG A 53 -4.98 -6.95 -12.84
CA ARG A 53 -4.57 -7.50 -14.15
C ARG A 53 -4.51 -6.45 -15.24
N GLU A 54 -5.57 -5.67 -15.39
CA GLU A 54 -5.78 -4.83 -16.59
C GLU A 54 -5.15 -3.45 -16.44
N TYR A 55 -5.02 -2.95 -15.21
CA TYR A 55 -4.51 -1.62 -14.96
C TYR A 55 -3.14 -1.61 -14.26
N ALA A 56 -2.93 -2.44 -13.25
CA ALA A 56 -1.65 -2.48 -12.54
C ALA A 56 -0.58 -3.34 -13.26
N GLY A 57 -0.98 -4.29 -14.12
CA GLY A 57 -0.05 -5.18 -14.82
C GLY A 57 0.39 -6.38 -13.98
N CYS A 58 -0.47 -6.84 -13.08
CA CYS A 58 -0.23 -8.04 -12.27
C CYS A 58 -0.78 -9.31 -12.95
N PRO A 59 -0.18 -10.49 -12.72
CA PRO A 59 0.97 -10.75 -11.86
C PRO A 59 2.27 -10.16 -12.38
N SER A 60 3.10 -9.60 -11.50
CA SER A 60 4.44 -9.17 -11.87
C SER A 60 5.36 -10.38 -12.10
N LEU A 61 6.40 -10.20 -12.89
CA LEU A 61 7.32 -11.29 -13.24
C LEU A 61 8.20 -11.69 -12.03
N LEU A 62 8.52 -12.98 -11.96
CA LEU A 62 9.63 -13.50 -11.17
C LEU A 62 10.81 -13.73 -12.12
N TYR A 63 11.82 -12.86 -12.05
CA TYR A 63 12.96 -12.84 -12.98
C TYR A 63 14.16 -13.56 -12.40
N ASP A 64 14.72 -14.53 -13.13
CA ASP A 64 15.97 -15.20 -12.78
C ASP A 64 17.16 -14.30 -13.13
N ALA A 65 17.84 -13.78 -12.12
CA ALA A 65 18.93 -12.82 -12.24
C ALA A 65 20.28 -13.52 -12.37
N GLY A 66 20.53 -14.25 -13.46
CA GLY A 66 21.69 -15.14 -13.66
C GLY A 66 23.05 -14.49 -13.34
N ARG A 67 23.32 -13.30 -13.92
CA ARG A 67 24.60 -12.59 -13.65
C ARG A 67 24.76 -12.16 -12.19
N LEU A 68 23.67 -11.81 -11.50
CA LEU A 68 23.70 -11.50 -10.08
C LEU A 68 23.92 -12.76 -9.26
N SER A 69 23.24 -13.85 -9.65
CA SER A 69 23.39 -15.17 -9.03
C SER A 69 24.83 -15.68 -9.07
N GLU A 70 25.48 -15.60 -10.22
CA GLU A 70 26.92 -15.94 -10.38
C GLU A 70 27.81 -15.13 -9.46
N ARG A 71 27.54 -13.83 -9.35
CA ARG A 71 28.34 -12.92 -8.53
C ARG A 71 28.17 -13.15 -7.01
N ILE A 72 26.98 -13.54 -6.59
CA ILE A 72 26.64 -13.77 -5.17
C ILE A 72 26.97 -15.22 -4.76
N GLY A 73 26.99 -16.16 -5.70
CA GLY A 73 27.15 -17.59 -5.43
C GLY A 73 25.85 -18.26 -4.93
N ALA A 74 24.70 -17.65 -5.21
CA ALA A 74 23.37 -18.17 -4.87
C ALA A 74 22.38 -17.79 -5.96
N ARG A 75 21.40 -18.64 -6.26
CA ARG A 75 20.38 -18.32 -7.26
C ARG A 75 19.46 -17.20 -6.75
N VAL A 76 19.43 -16.08 -7.45
CA VAL A 76 18.65 -14.88 -7.10
C VAL A 76 17.49 -14.71 -8.06
N LEU A 77 16.29 -14.68 -7.50
CA LEU A 77 15.05 -14.39 -8.22
C LEU A 77 14.55 -13.00 -7.79
N LEU A 78 14.20 -12.16 -8.75
CA LEU A 78 13.69 -10.82 -8.50
C LEU A 78 12.19 -10.77 -8.80
N LYS A 79 11.37 -10.50 -7.79
CA LYS A 79 9.95 -10.18 -7.97
C LYS A 79 9.82 -8.75 -8.46
N ARG A 80 9.48 -8.59 -9.74
CA ARG A 80 9.62 -7.34 -10.51
C ARG A 80 8.41 -6.40 -10.32
N GLU A 81 8.21 -5.95 -9.08
CA GLU A 81 7.16 -4.96 -8.77
C GLU A 81 7.43 -3.56 -9.35
N ASP A 82 8.66 -3.30 -9.78
CA ASP A 82 9.07 -2.12 -10.54
C ASP A 82 8.47 -2.04 -11.96
N LEU A 83 7.98 -3.15 -12.49
CA LEU A 83 7.31 -3.21 -13.80
C LEU A 83 5.79 -2.96 -13.70
N ASN A 84 5.24 -2.87 -12.52
CA ASN A 84 3.84 -2.51 -12.37
C ASN A 84 3.61 -1.06 -12.81
N HIS A 85 2.37 -0.75 -13.17
CA HIS A 85 1.95 0.62 -13.45
C HIS A 85 2.36 1.56 -12.28
N THR A 86 2.84 2.75 -12.59
CA THR A 86 3.48 3.72 -11.70
C THR A 86 4.90 3.38 -11.25
N GLY A 87 5.43 2.19 -11.55
CA GLY A 87 6.82 1.82 -11.32
C GLY A 87 7.12 1.25 -9.93
N ALA A 88 6.11 0.82 -9.17
CA ALA A 88 6.30 0.20 -7.85
C ALA A 88 5.07 -0.63 -7.41
N HIS A 89 5.25 -1.42 -6.34
CA HIS A 89 4.19 -2.21 -5.71
C HIS A 89 3.02 -1.38 -5.14
N LYS A 90 3.22 -0.07 -4.95
CA LYS A 90 2.24 0.83 -4.31
C LYS A 90 0.88 0.82 -4.99
N ILE A 91 0.85 0.65 -6.31
CA ILE A 91 -0.39 0.62 -7.08
C ILE A 91 -1.38 -0.45 -6.59
N ARG A 92 -0.88 -1.61 -6.10
CA ARG A 92 -1.72 -2.69 -5.58
C ARG A 92 -2.58 -2.23 -4.42
N ASN A 93 -1.93 -1.73 -3.36
CA ASN A 93 -2.63 -1.21 -2.18
C ASN A 93 -3.54 -0.02 -2.52
N VAL A 94 -3.05 0.88 -3.35
CA VAL A 94 -3.77 2.11 -3.69
C VAL A 94 -5.05 1.83 -4.47
N LEU A 95 -5.04 0.90 -5.43
CA LEU A 95 -6.24 0.49 -6.15
C LEU A 95 -7.28 -0.16 -5.23
N GLY A 96 -6.84 -1.01 -4.29
CA GLY A 96 -7.73 -1.60 -3.29
C GLY A 96 -8.39 -0.55 -2.40
N GLN A 97 -7.60 0.39 -1.87
CA GLN A 97 -8.13 1.45 -1.01
C GLN A 97 -8.99 2.47 -1.79
N ALA A 98 -8.64 2.80 -3.04
CA ALA A 98 -9.47 3.71 -3.85
C ALA A 98 -10.82 3.07 -4.22
N LEU A 99 -10.83 1.77 -4.55
CA LEU A 99 -12.06 1.03 -4.77
C LEU A 99 -12.93 0.98 -3.50
N LEU A 100 -12.30 0.78 -2.33
CA LEU A 100 -12.97 0.84 -1.03
C LEU A 100 -13.52 2.24 -0.75
N THR A 101 -12.78 3.30 -1.07
CA THR A 101 -13.19 4.70 -0.94
C THR A 101 -14.46 4.98 -1.75
N ALA A 102 -14.51 4.49 -2.99
CA ALA A 102 -15.69 4.60 -3.84
C ALA A 102 -16.89 3.86 -3.24
N ARG A 103 -16.68 2.65 -2.67
CA ARG A 103 -17.71 1.87 -1.97
C ARG A 103 -18.25 2.59 -0.72
N MET A 104 -17.39 3.29 0.01
CA MET A 104 -17.76 4.13 1.16
C MET A 104 -18.51 5.42 0.75
N GLY A 105 -18.60 5.73 -0.54
CA GLY A 105 -19.22 6.95 -1.05
C GLY A 105 -18.43 8.22 -0.77
N LYS A 106 -17.18 8.12 -0.29
CA LYS A 106 -16.33 9.29 -0.05
C LYS A 106 -15.83 9.85 -1.38
N LYS A 107 -15.71 11.17 -1.47
CA LYS A 107 -15.38 11.88 -2.71
C LYS A 107 -13.94 12.35 -2.77
N ARG A 108 -13.28 12.41 -1.63
CA ARG A 108 -11.94 12.97 -1.48
C ARG A 108 -11.00 11.95 -0.86
N VAL A 109 -9.78 11.91 -1.36
CA VAL A 109 -8.68 11.12 -0.83
C VAL A 109 -7.55 12.05 -0.42
N ILE A 110 -6.97 11.79 0.75
CA ILE A 110 -5.70 12.39 1.16
C ILE A 110 -4.65 11.30 1.31
N ALA A 111 -3.41 11.65 1.04
CA ALA A 111 -2.26 10.77 1.25
C ALA A 111 -1.04 11.57 1.68
N GLU A 112 -0.13 10.91 2.36
CA GLU A 112 1.24 11.39 2.59
C GLU A 112 2.21 10.75 1.60
N THR A 113 3.32 11.42 1.32
CA THR A 113 4.41 10.81 0.55
C THR A 113 5.76 11.42 0.90
N GLY A 114 6.81 10.61 0.88
CA GLY A 114 8.20 11.05 1.00
C GLY A 114 8.91 10.97 -0.35
N ALA A 115 9.29 9.77 -0.80
CA ALA A 115 9.93 9.57 -2.11
C ALA A 115 8.99 9.82 -3.32
N GLY A 116 7.70 10.07 -3.09
CA GLY A 116 6.73 10.40 -4.13
C GLY A 116 6.01 9.21 -4.76
N GLN A 117 6.49 7.99 -4.62
CA GLN A 117 5.90 6.82 -5.27
C GLN A 117 4.46 6.52 -4.79
N HIS A 118 4.23 6.66 -3.49
CA HIS A 118 2.87 6.49 -2.95
C HIS A 118 1.93 7.60 -3.45
N GLY A 119 2.38 8.85 -3.45
CA GLY A 119 1.60 9.97 -3.98
C GLY A 119 1.26 9.83 -5.46
N VAL A 120 2.21 9.40 -6.30
CA VAL A 120 1.96 9.13 -7.73
C VAL A 120 0.92 8.02 -7.90
N ALA A 121 1.05 6.91 -7.16
CA ALA A 121 0.08 5.82 -7.23
C ALA A 121 -1.32 6.29 -6.79
N THR A 122 -1.40 7.07 -5.69
CA THR A 122 -2.66 7.62 -5.18
C THR A 122 -3.31 8.56 -6.19
N ALA A 123 -2.55 9.51 -6.76
CA ALA A 123 -3.04 10.41 -7.80
C ALA A 123 -3.55 9.63 -9.03
N THR A 124 -2.84 8.55 -9.42
CA THR A 124 -3.23 7.67 -10.53
C THR A 124 -4.58 7.00 -10.27
N ALA A 125 -4.77 6.41 -9.09
CA ALA A 125 -6.03 5.76 -8.76
C ALA A 125 -7.17 6.77 -8.58
N CYS A 126 -6.91 7.93 -7.97
CA CYS A 126 -7.91 8.99 -7.83
C CYS A 126 -8.38 9.50 -9.19
N ALA A 127 -7.46 9.70 -10.15
CA ALA A 127 -7.81 10.05 -11.52
C ALA A 127 -8.67 8.97 -12.20
N TYR A 128 -8.35 7.69 -11.97
CA TYR A 128 -9.13 6.58 -12.51
C TYR A 128 -10.56 6.52 -11.95
N PHE A 129 -10.73 6.75 -10.65
CA PHE A 129 -12.04 6.67 -9.97
C PHE A 129 -12.81 8.01 -9.94
N GLY A 130 -12.24 9.10 -10.45
CA GLY A 130 -12.86 10.44 -10.40
C GLY A 130 -12.96 10.98 -8.96
N LEU A 131 -11.93 10.72 -8.13
CA LEU A 131 -11.84 11.20 -6.75
C LEU A 131 -10.95 12.43 -6.65
N ASP A 132 -11.34 13.38 -5.82
CA ASP A 132 -10.46 14.50 -5.46
C ASP A 132 -9.26 13.98 -4.69
N CYS A 133 -8.06 14.47 -5.02
CA CYS A 133 -6.81 13.96 -4.47
C CYS A 133 -5.94 15.07 -3.91
N VAL A 134 -5.59 14.98 -2.62
CA VAL A 134 -4.61 15.88 -1.99
C VAL A 134 -3.46 15.05 -1.43
N VAL A 135 -2.24 15.41 -1.81
CA VAL A 135 -1.02 14.71 -1.37
C VAL A 135 -0.15 15.66 -0.55
N TYR A 136 0.04 15.33 0.71
CA TYR A 136 0.96 16.03 1.61
C TYR A 136 2.38 15.51 1.42
N MET A 137 3.32 16.42 1.21
CA MET A 137 4.73 16.07 1.00
C MET A 137 5.62 17.09 1.68
N GLY A 138 6.65 16.66 2.39
CA GLY A 138 7.59 17.58 3.00
C GLY A 138 8.26 18.48 1.95
N GLU A 139 8.44 19.77 2.25
CA GLU A 139 9.01 20.74 1.31
C GLU A 139 10.36 20.27 0.76
N VAL A 140 11.23 19.75 1.63
CA VAL A 140 12.54 19.18 1.22
C VAL A 140 12.37 18.02 0.26
N ASP A 141 11.36 17.17 0.49
CA ASP A 141 11.07 16.03 -0.37
C ASP A 141 10.45 16.47 -1.71
N THR A 142 9.64 17.54 -1.73
CA THR A 142 9.09 18.09 -2.99
C THR A 142 10.16 18.59 -3.93
N GLU A 143 11.22 19.20 -3.41
CA GLU A 143 12.36 19.64 -4.20
C GLU A 143 13.17 18.46 -4.75
N ARG A 144 13.48 17.48 -3.89
CA ARG A 144 14.25 16.29 -4.25
C ARG A 144 13.54 15.42 -5.29
N GLN A 145 12.22 15.38 -5.23
CA GLN A 145 11.35 14.49 -6.02
C GLN A 145 10.45 15.29 -6.99
N ALA A 146 10.96 16.39 -7.53
CA ALA A 146 10.21 17.30 -8.39
C ALA A 146 9.53 16.59 -9.57
N LEU A 147 10.13 15.53 -10.13
CA LEU A 147 9.53 14.72 -11.19
C LEU A 147 8.25 14.01 -10.72
N ASN A 148 8.25 13.45 -9.50
CA ASN A 148 7.05 12.81 -8.96
C ASN A 148 5.97 13.84 -8.60
N VAL A 149 6.37 15.03 -8.13
CA VAL A 149 5.43 16.16 -7.92
C VAL A 149 4.76 16.56 -9.24
N ALA A 150 5.54 16.67 -10.33
CA ALA A 150 4.99 16.97 -11.65
C ALA A 150 4.00 15.87 -12.11
N ARG A 151 4.32 14.60 -11.93
CA ARG A 151 3.43 13.48 -12.26
C ARG A 151 2.11 13.54 -11.49
N MET A 152 2.15 13.79 -10.17
CA MET A 152 0.95 13.92 -9.34
C MET A 152 0.06 15.05 -9.83
N ARG A 153 0.63 16.22 -10.13
CA ARG A 153 -0.10 17.39 -10.65
C ARG A 153 -0.70 17.13 -12.03
N MET A 154 0.01 16.44 -12.91
CA MET A 154 -0.50 16.05 -14.23
C MET A 154 -1.71 15.11 -14.15
N LEU A 155 -1.78 14.31 -13.07
CA LEU A 155 -2.91 13.42 -12.77
C LEU A 155 -4.07 14.14 -12.04
N GLY A 156 -3.97 15.45 -11.84
CA GLY A 156 -5.01 16.26 -11.20
C GLY A 156 -4.92 16.32 -9.67
N ALA A 157 -3.90 15.75 -9.04
CA ALA A 157 -3.75 15.85 -7.61
C ALA A 157 -3.20 17.21 -7.17
N GLU A 158 -3.73 17.76 -6.08
CA GLU A 158 -3.13 18.84 -5.35
C GLU A 158 -1.94 18.31 -4.54
N VAL A 159 -0.76 18.92 -4.69
CA VAL A 159 0.41 18.57 -3.87
C VAL A 159 0.69 19.74 -2.94
N VAL A 160 0.53 19.49 -1.64
CA VAL A 160 0.70 20.47 -0.57
C VAL A 160 2.08 20.30 0.08
N PRO A 161 3.01 21.25 -0.11
CA PRO A 161 4.29 21.24 0.57
C PRO A 161 4.12 21.51 2.07
N VAL A 162 4.69 20.65 2.90
CA VAL A 162 4.67 20.81 4.37
C VAL A 162 5.96 21.48 4.80
N THR A 163 5.85 22.69 5.32
CA THR A 163 6.99 23.57 5.71
C THR A 163 7.32 23.51 7.19
N SER A 164 6.51 22.80 7.99
CA SER A 164 6.72 22.65 9.44
C SER A 164 7.69 21.51 9.76
N GLY A 165 8.29 21.55 10.94
CA GLY A 165 9.16 20.50 11.47
C GLY A 165 10.43 20.26 10.64
N SER A 166 10.75 19.00 10.39
CA SER A 166 11.87 18.57 9.55
C SER A 166 11.59 18.71 8.05
N ARG A 167 10.36 19.03 7.68
CA ARG A 167 9.89 19.20 6.30
C ARG A 167 10.07 17.93 5.45
N THR A 168 9.83 16.77 6.09
CA THR A 168 9.96 15.44 5.49
C THR A 168 8.69 14.60 5.72
N LEU A 169 8.74 13.31 5.35
CA LEU A 169 7.61 12.37 5.45
C LEU A 169 6.87 12.39 6.79
N LYS A 170 7.59 12.52 7.93
CA LYS A 170 6.97 12.56 9.27
C LYS A 170 5.99 13.74 9.39
N ASP A 171 6.40 14.90 8.90
CA ASP A 171 5.58 16.11 8.99
C ASP A 171 4.42 16.06 8.01
N ALA A 172 4.63 15.44 6.83
CA ALA A 172 3.57 15.16 5.87
C ALA A 172 2.47 14.24 6.46
N ILE A 173 2.86 13.19 7.19
CA ILE A 173 1.92 12.32 7.92
C ILE A 173 1.11 13.12 8.94
N ASN A 174 1.77 13.97 9.72
CA ASN A 174 1.09 14.78 10.73
C ASN A 174 0.06 15.74 10.11
N GLU A 175 0.40 16.35 8.97
CA GLU A 175 -0.51 17.27 8.28
C GLU A 175 -1.69 16.53 7.65
N ALA A 176 -1.44 15.38 7.01
CA ALA A 176 -2.49 14.51 6.49
C ALA A 176 -3.46 14.06 7.60
N LEU A 177 -2.95 13.72 8.79
CA LEU A 177 -3.79 13.36 9.93
C LEU A 177 -4.63 14.54 10.43
N ARG A 178 -4.11 15.77 10.45
CA ARG A 178 -4.88 16.97 10.82
C ARG A 178 -6.02 17.24 9.84
N ASP A 179 -5.73 17.14 8.54
CA ASP A 179 -6.75 17.25 7.51
C ASP A 179 -7.82 16.15 7.67
N TRP A 180 -7.39 14.91 7.90
CA TRP A 180 -8.34 13.81 8.05
C TRP A 180 -9.30 14.03 9.21
N VAL A 181 -8.80 14.41 10.39
CA VAL A 181 -9.64 14.74 11.56
C VAL A 181 -10.68 15.81 11.24
N ALA A 182 -10.31 16.80 10.43
CA ALA A 182 -11.19 17.92 10.08
C ALA A 182 -12.25 17.54 9.02
N ASN A 183 -12.02 16.51 8.21
CA ASN A 183 -12.79 16.20 7.01
C ASN A 183 -13.20 14.74 6.90
N VAL A 184 -13.32 13.99 8.00
CA VAL A 184 -13.53 12.53 8.00
C VAL A 184 -14.77 12.07 7.23
N ASP A 185 -15.84 12.86 7.25
CA ASP A 185 -17.11 12.50 6.62
C ASP A 185 -17.01 12.35 5.10
N SER A 186 -16.21 13.18 4.46
CA SER A 186 -16.07 13.22 3.00
C SER A 186 -14.77 12.62 2.49
N THR A 187 -13.82 12.35 3.38
CA THR A 187 -12.41 12.09 3.04
C THR A 187 -11.95 10.74 3.57
N HIS A 188 -11.30 9.96 2.70
CA HIS A 188 -10.54 8.78 3.08
C HIS A 188 -9.04 9.12 3.17
N TYR A 189 -8.40 8.72 4.27
CA TYR A 189 -6.95 8.76 4.36
C TYR A 189 -6.37 7.48 3.77
N LEU A 190 -5.81 7.57 2.58
CA LEU A 190 -5.23 6.45 1.86
C LEU A 190 -3.78 6.24 2.32
N LEU A 191 -3.59 5.37 3.32
CA LEU A 191 -2.28 5.12 3.92
C LEU A 191 -1.46 4.14 3.07
N GLY A 192 -0.23 4.53 2.71
CA GLY A 192 0.65 3.78 1.82
C GLY A 192 1.59 2.78 2.50
N THR A 193 1.45 2.57 3.80
CA THR A 193 2.39 1.77 4.60
C THR A 193 1.66 0.79 5.51
N ALA A 194 2.34 -0.31 5.90
CA ALA A 194 1.84 -1.29 6.86
C ALA A 194 2.04 -0.84 8.32
N ALA A 195 1.90 0.46 8.57
CA ALA A 195 2.00 1.08 9.89
C ALA A 195 0.71 1.81 10.25
N GLY A 196 0.66 2.41 11.43
CA GLY A 196 -0.52 3.14 11.92
C GLY A 196 -1.50 2.26 12.67
N ALA A 197 -2.67 2.83 12.97
CA ALA A 197 -3.71 2.15 13.71
C ALA A 197 -4.40 1.05 12.88
N HIS A 198 -4.87 0.01 13.55
CA HIS A 198 -5.79 -0.94 12.93
C HIS A 198 -7.04 -0.20 12.38
N PRO A 199 -7.52 -0.49 11.14
CA PRO A 199 -7.22 -1.67 10.31
C PRO A 199 -6.09 -1.50 9.30
N PHE A 200 -5.43 -0.35 9.19
CA PHE A 200 -4.47 -0.06 8.12
C PHE A 200 -3.41 -1.15 7.89
N PRO A 201 -2.69 -1.67 8.91
CA PRO A 201 -1.67 -2.68 8.64
C PRO A 201 -2.22 -3.96 8.02
N ALA A 202 -3.40 -4.41 8.47
CA ALA A 202 -4.06 -5.60 7.95
C ALA A 202 -4.61 -5.38 6.54
N MET A 203 -5.26 -4.23 6.32
CA MET A 203 -5.80 -3.84 5.02
C MET A 203 -4.69 -3.70 3.97
N VAL A 204 -3.59 -3.03 4.31
CA VAL A 204 -2.41 -2.90 3.42
C VAL A 204 -1.81 -4.28 3.11
N ARG A 205 -1.69 -5.17 4.10
CA ARG A 205 -1.29 -6.56 3.89
C ARG A 205 -2.18 -7.23 2.85
N ASP A 206 -3.49 -7.18 3.03
CA ASP A 206 -4.43 -7.91 2.19
C ASP A 206 -4.44 -7.39 0.75
N PHE A 207 -4.33 -6.07 0.55
CA PHE A 207 -4.23 -5.49 -0.79
C PHE A 207 -2.85 -5.70 -1.46
N THR A 208 -1.80 -5.98 -0.69
CA THR A 208 -0.46 -6.24 -1.24
C THR A 208 -0.05 -7.71 -1.25
N ARG A 209 -0.80 -8.60 -0.59
CA ARG A 209 -0.44 -10.02 -0.44
C ARG A 209 -0.24 -10.75 -1.77
N GLY A 210 -0.86 -10.27 -2.85
CA GLY A 210 -0.64 -10.80 -4.20
C GLY A 210 0.84 -10.86 -4.61
N ILE A 211 1.70 -10.00 -4.03
CA ILE A 211 3.16 -10.06 -4.24
C ILE A 211 3.71 -11.42 -3.84
N GLY A 212 3.35 -11.87 -2.63
CA GLY A 212 3.80 -13.14 -2.07
C GLY A 212 3.09 -14.34 -2.70
N ASP A 213 1.76 -14.26 -2.87
CA ASP A 213 0.97 -15.35 -3.46
C ASP A 213 1.48 -15.68 -4.87
N GLU A 214 1.74 -14.66 -5.69
CA GLU A 214 2.33 -14.79 -7.03
C GLU A 214 3.77 -15.32 -6.97
N ALA A 215 4.61 -14.75 -6.09
CA ALA A 215 6.01 -15.18 -5.95
C ALA A 215 6.11 -16.65 -5.54
N ARG A 216 5.23 -17.10 -4.63
CA ARG A 216 5.16 -18.50 -4.20
C ARG A 216 4.79 -19.42 -5.36
N ALA A 217 3.72 -19.12 -6.09
CA ALA A 217 3.28 -19.90 -7.24
C ALA A 217 4.35 -19.96 -8.35
N GLN A 218 4.91 -18.82 -8.70
CA GLN A 218 5.97 -18.70 -9.69
C GLN A 218 7.28 -19.42 -9.28
N SER A 219 7.59 -19.44 -7.98
CA SER A 219 8.75 -20.20 -7.49
C SER A 219 8.54 -21.70 -7.65
N LEU A 220 7.36 -22.20 -7.32
CA LEU A 220 7.03 -23.63 -7.51
C LEU A 220 7.06 -24.03 -8.99
N GLU A 221 6.54 -23.16 -9.88
CA GLU A 221 6.59 -23.39 -11.32
C GLU A 221 8.03 -23.38 -11.86
N LEU A 222 8.86 -22.41 -11.45
CA LEU A 222 10.22 -22.22 -11.96
C LEU A 222 11.24 -23.17 -11.36
N LEU A 223 11.10 -23.50 -10.06
CA LEU A 223 12.09 -24.24 -9.29
C LEU A 223 11.64 -25.66 -8.91
N GLY A 224 10.33 -25.95 -8.97
CA GLY A 224 9.74 -27.17 -8.39
C GLY A 224 9.72 -27.16 -6.84
N ARG A 225 10.13 -26.07 -6.20
CA ARG A 225 10.20 -25.90 -4.74
C ARG A 225 10.09 -24.43 -4.34
N LEU A 226 9.91 -24.19 -3.05
CA LEU A 226 9.97 -22.83 -2.50
C LEU A 226 11.41 -22.32 -2.44
N PRO A 227 11.61 -20.99 -2.42
CA PRO A 227 12.94 -20.41 -2.19
C PRO A 227 13.41 -20.68 -0.76
N ASP A 228 14.73 -20.75 -0.57
CA ASP A 228 15.32 -20.97 0.76
C ASP A 228 15.21 -19.70 1.64
N ALA A 229 15.06 -18.52 1.01
CA ALA A 229 14.87 -17.25 1.69
C ALA A 229 14.07 -16.27 0.83
N ALA A 230 13.20 -15.49 1.47
CA ALA A 230 12.56 -14.32 0.90
C ALA A 230 13.14 -13.05 1.53
N VAL A 231 13.56 -12.10 0.69
CA VAL A 231 14.22 -10.86 1.15
C VAL A 231 13.47 -9.65 0.60
N ALA A 232 13.21 -8.67 1.45
CA ALA A 232 12.58 -7.42 1.05
C ALA A 232 13.19 -6.23 1.78
N CYS A 233 13.23 -5.07 1.12
CA CYS A 233 13.50 -3.80 1.80
C CYS A 233 12.34 -3.43 2.71
N VAL A 234 12.63 -2.77 3.83
CA VAL A 234 11.61 -2.27 4.74
C VAL A 234 11.78 -0.75 4.90
N GLY A 235 10.88 0.00 4.24
CA GLY A 235 10.61 1.39 4.58
C GLY A 235 9.40 1.42 5.53
N GLY A 236 8.19 1.66 4.99
CA GLY A 236 6.94 1.50 5.73
C GLY A 236 6.42 0.06 5.80
N GLY A 237 7.11 -0.93 5.23
CA GLY A 237 6.83 -2.35 5.35
C GLY A 237 5.78 -2.93 4.39
N SER A 238 5.15 -2.13 3.53
CA SER A 238 4.03 -2.62 2.69
C SER A 238 4.43 -3.71 1.70
N ASN A 239 5.59 -3.60 1.04
CA ASN A 239 6.09 -4.66 0.16
C ASN A 239 6.50 -5.90 0.93
N ALA A 240 7.14 -5.73 2.08
CA ALA A 240 7.64 -6.82 2.90
C ALA A 240 6.48 -7.65 3.48
N ILE A 241 5.46 -7.02 4.07
CA ILE A 241 4.28 -7.73 4.58
C ILE A 241 3.54 -8.44 3.44
N GLY A 242 3.44 -7.80 2.26
CA GLY A 242 2.84 -8.40 1.07
C GLY A 242 3.59 -9.63 0.59
N LEU A 243 4.94 -9.58 0.55
CA LEU A 243 5.76 -10.72 0.15
C LEU A 243 5.73 -11.84 1.19
N PHE A 244 6.02 -11.51 2.46
CA PHE A 244 6.26 -12.52 3.49
C PHE A 244 5.01 -13.28 3.91
N THR A 245 3.83 -12.66 3.84
CA THR A 245 2.56 -13.27 4.28
C THR A 245 2.31 -14.64 3.63
N ALA A 246 2.70 -14.83 2.37
CA ALA A 246 2.50 -16.10 1.67
C ALA A 246 3.44 -17.23 2.12
N PHE A 247 4.48 -16.92 2.89
CA PHE A 247 5.52 -17.86 3.33
C PHE A 247 5.51 -18.10 4.84
N LEU A 248 4.64 -17.40 5.62
CA LEU A 248 4.62 -17.51 7.08
C LEU A 248 4.20 -18.87 7.63
N GLY A 249 3.63 -19.75 6.82
CA GLY A 249 3.20 -21.08 7.21
C GLY A 249 4.16 -22.18 6.78
N ASP A 250 5.24 -21.84 6.12
CA ASP A 250 6.25 -22.79 5.62
C ASP A 250 7.37 -22.96 6.66
N GLU A 251 7.89 -24.19 6.83
CA GLU A 251 9.03 -24.55 7.70
C GLU A 251 10.36 -24.28 7.00
#